data_c1ace07e862114ce36ee6293b22bae02
#
_entry.id   c1ace07e862114ce36ee6293b22bae02
#
_cell.length_a   1.000
_cell.length_b   1.000
_cell.length_c   1.000
_cell.angle_alpha   90.00
_cell.angle_beta   90.00
_cell.angle_gamma   90.00
#
_symmetry.space_group_name_H-M   'P 1'
#
loop_
_entity.id
_entity.type
_entity.pdbx_description
1 polymer ?
#
loop_
_entity_poly.entity_id
_entity_poly.type
_entity_poly.pdbx_seq_one_letter_code
_entity_poly.pdbx_strand_id
1 'polypeptide(L)'
;MAKKILVIGSSNTDMTIKSPRLPAPGETILGGIFRMGPGGKGANQAVAASRLGGDVTFICKVGRDMFGENAVKGYQKEGIDTSHTLYSDQASGTALILVDDSGENCIAVAPGANGDLSPADIDSVADVIKKADYLILQLEIPVESVLKAAKIAHEAGVYVILNPAPACKLPEEIFKYISLITPNQTESALMTGIDVKDEASRTKAIEAFHKMGVKDVIVTLGSKGSLVCQGNKQTLIEAQKVKAVDATAAGDTFCGAVCVALSEGKSLEDAARFATKASALTVQKMGAQDSIPYITDIK
;
A
#
# COMPACT_ATOMS: atom_id res chain seq x y z
N MET A 1 0.21 9.34 -24.61
CA MET A 1 1.13 9.66 -23.49
C MET A 1 0.91 8.63 -22.41
N ALA A 2 1.95 8.26 -21.66
CA ALA A 2 1.79 7.39 -20.51
C ALA A 2 0.87 8.07 -19.48
N LYS A 3 0.04 7.29 -18.81
CA LYS A 3 -0.85 7.76 -17.76
C LYS A 3 -0.04 8.04 -16.48
N LYS A 4 -0.32 9.16 -15.82
CA LYS A 4 0.37 9.59 -14.62
C LYS A 4 -0.21 8.94 -13.37
N ILE A 5 0.64 8.25 -12.63
CA ILE A 5 0.29 7.63 -11.34
C ILE A 5 0.85 8.51 -10.23
N LEU A 6 -0.02 9.01 -9.38
CA LEU A 6 0.36 9.68 -8.15
C LEU A 6 0.17 8.74 -6.96
N VAL A 7 1.17 8.63 -6.12
CA VAL A 7 1.06 7.97 -4.82
C VAL A 7 1.20 9.03 -3.73
N ILE A 8 0.27 9.07 -2.77
CA ILE A 8 0.40 9.89 -1.56
C ILE A 8 0.34 8.94 -0.38
N GLY A 9 1.38 8.93 0.46
CA GLY A 9 1.41 7.99 1.57
C GLY A 9 2.70 8.04 2.39
N SER A 10 2.87 7.00 3.19
CA SER A 10 3.95 6.85 4.16
C SER A 10 5.30 6.51 3.53
N SER A 11 6.34 6.93 4.22
CA SER A 11 7.74 6.55 3.98
C SER A 11 8.36 6.16 5.32
N ASN A 12 8.80 4.91 5.47
CA ASN A 12 9.41 4.40 6.71
C ASN A 12 10.82 3.86 6.46
N THR A 13 11.61 3.85 7.53
CA THR A 13 12.77 2.98 7.64
C THR A 13 12.42 1.82 8.55
N ASP A 14 12.47 0.60 8.01
CA ASP A 14 12.19 -0.62 8.76
C ASP A 14 13.48 -1.14 9.38
N MET A 15 13.51 -1.27 10.71
CA MET A 15 14.61 -1.81 11.50
C MET A 15 14.19 -3.16 12.07
N THR A 16 14.71 -4.23 11.50
CA THR A 16 14.37 -5.59 11.87
C THR A 16 15.49 -6.27 12.64
N ILE A 17 15.17 -6.87 13.79
CA ILE A 17 16.06 -7.80 14.49
C ILE A 17 15.42 -9.18 14.44
N LYS A 18 16.11 -10.13 13.81
CA LYS A 18 15.76 -11.54 13.88
C LYS A 18 16.52 -12.20 15.02
N SER A 19 15.82 -12.80 15.97
CA SER A 19 16.36 -13.45 17.16
C SER A 19 15.76 -14.84 17.36
N PRO A 20 16.33 -15.74 18.16
CA PRO A 20 15.78 -17.09 18.38
C PRO A 20 14.36 -17.08 18.95
N ARG A 21 14.00 -16.07 19.72
CA ARG A 21 12.65 -15.85 20.28
C ARG A 21 12.43 -14.35 20.52
N LEU A 22 11.17 -13.97 20.71
CA LEU A 22 10.84 -12.63 21.16
C LEU A 22 11.22 -12.46 22.66
N PRO A 23 11.77 -11.28 23.09
CA PRO A 23 12.01 -11.01 24.48
C PRO A 23 10.70 -10.80 25.25
N ALA A 24 10.66 -11.27 26.50
CA ALA A 24 9.57 -10.93 27.42
C ALA A 24 9.72 -9.49 27.94
N PRO A 25 8.62 -8.87 28.44
CA PRO A 25 8.72 -7.54 29.06
C PRO A 25 9.81 -7.48 30.17
N GLY A 26 10.73 -6.51 30.07
CA GLY A 26 11.85 -6.36 30.99
C GLY A 26 13.06 -7.25 30.70
N GLU A 27 13.02 -8.08 29.68
CA GLU A 27 14.11 -8.99 29.32
C GLU A 27 15.02 -8.37 28.27
N THR A 28 16.33 -8.66 28.39
CA THR A 28 17.34 -8.39 27.36
C THR A 28 17.84 -9.70 26.79
N ILE A 29 17.74 -9.89 25.48
CA ILE A 29 18.31 -11.03 24.77
C ILE A 29 19.44 -10.57 23.84
N LEU A 30 20.46 -11.39 23.66
CA LEU A 30 21.60 -11.14 22.79
C LEU A 30 21.62 -12.13 21.62
N GLY A 31 22.31 -11.77 20.52
CA GLY A 31 22.55 -12.69 19.39
C GLY A 31 21.60 -12.51 18.22
N GLY A 32 20.89 -11.40 18.11
CA GLY A 32 20.03 -11.11 16.96
C GLY A 32 20.81 -10.69 15.71
N ILE A 33 20.19 -10.89 14.53
CA ILE A 33 20.68 -10.37 13.25
C ILE A 33 19.91 -9.10 12.92
N PHE A 34 20.60 -7.97 12.83
CA PHE A 34 20.02 -6.68 12.47
C PHE A 34 19.98 -6.50 10.96
N ARG A 35 18.86 -6.00 10.47
CA ARG A 35 18.69 -5.51 9.10
C ARG A 35 17.95 -4.17 9.12
N MET A 36 18.32 -3.29 8.21
CA MET A 36 17.63 -2.02 7.99
C MET A 36 17.29 -1.92 6.51
N GLY A 37 16.06 -1.53 6.20
CA GLY A 37 15.60 -1.39 4.83
C GLY A 37 14.53 -0.33 4.67
N PRO A 38 14.25 0.08 3.43
CA PRO A 38 13.15 0.98 3.15
C PRO A 38 11.81 0.27 3.29
N GLY A 39 10.84 0.98 3.88
CA GLY A 39 9.49 0.50 4.12
C GLY A 39 8.45 1.62 4.02
N GLY A 40 7.28 1.36 4.59
CA GLY A 40 6.11 2.22 4.48
C GLY A 40 5.24 1.89 3.27
N LYS A 41 3.93 1.73 3.49
CA LYS A 41 2.98 1.28 2.45
C LYS A 41 2.96 2.20 1.24
N GLY A 42 2.97 3.53 1.46
CA GLY A 42 3.04 4.50 0.37
C GLY A 42 4.27 4.31 -0.49
N ALA A 43 5.45 4.23 0.14
CA ALA A 43 6.71 4.00 -0.55
C ALA A 43 6.76 2.66 -1.28
N ASN A 44 6.29 1.57 -0.64
CA ASN A 44 6.24 0.25 -1.25
C ASN A 44 5.36 0.24 -2.51
N GLN A 45 4.20 0.88 -2.45
CA GLN A 45 3.28 0.97 -3.60
C GLN A 45 3.82 1.84 -4.73
N ALA A 46 4.52 2.93 -4.39
CA ALA A 46 5.20 3.78 -5.38
C ALA A 46 6.33 3.03 -6.09
N VAL A 47 7.18 2.31 -5.31
CA VAL A 47 8.26 1.48 -5.86
C VAL A 47 7.70 0.35 -6.71
N ALA A 48 6.64 -0.33 -6.26
CA ALA A 48 5.99 -1.37 -7.04
C ALA A 48 5.46 -0.84 -8.37
N ALA A 49 4.77 0.29 -8.35
CA ALA A 49 4.25 0.91 -9.57
C ALA A 49 5.38 1.31 -10.52
N SER A 50 6.47 1.90 -10.02
CA SER A 50 7.61 2.32 -10.85
C SER A 50 8.34 1.12 -11.48
N ARG A 51 8.70 0.11 -10.66
CA ARG A 51 9.38 -1.11 -11.16
C ARG A 51 8.57 -1.88 -12.19
N LEU A 52 7.24 -1.76 -12.12
CA LEU A 52 6.31 -2.40 -13.05
C LEU A 52 6.00 -1.54 -14.28
N GLY A 53 6.69 -0.40 -14.46
CA GLY A 53 6.65 0.41 -15.67
C GLY A 53 5.73 1.63 -15.62
N GLY A 54 5.20 2.00 -14.45
CA GLY A 54 4.38 3.19 -14.25
C GLY A 54 5.19 4.50 -14.29
N ASP A 55 4.59 5.58 -14.78
CA ASP A 55 5.07 6.96 -14.64
C ASP A 55 4.61 7.50 -13.28
N VAL A 56 5.48 7.44 -12.27
CA VAL A 56 5.12 7.60 -10.86
C VAL A 56 5.67 8.89 -10.27
N THR A 57 4.78 9.68 -9.69
CA THR A 57 5.12 10.75 -8.73
C THR A 57 4.76 10.28 -7.33
N PHE A 58 5.67 10.45 -6.36
CA PHE A 58 5.42 10.08 -4.97
C PHE A 58 5.47 11.29 -4.05
N ILE A 59 4.36 11.57 -3.37
CA ILE A 59 4.25 12.60 -2.34
C ILE A 59 4.25 11.91 -0.98
N CYS A 60 5.28 12.16 -0.21
CA CYS A 60 5.41 11.76 1.19
C CYS A 60 5.97 12.91 2.00
N LYS A 61 5.91 12.80 3.32
CA LYS A 61 6.58 13.71 4.23
C LYS A 61 7.64 12.97 5.00
N VAL A 62 8.87 13.46 4.96
CA VAL A 62 10.03 12.84 5.62
C VAL A 62 10.69 13.83 6.57
N GLY A 63 11.41 13.34 7.56
CA GLY A 63 12.22 14.17 8.45
C GLY A 63 13.44 14.75 7.75
N ARG A 64 14.00 15.84 8.31
CA ARG A 64 15.28 16.41 7.88
C ARG A 64 16.45 15.63 8.53
N ASP A 65 16.44 14.31 8.34
CA ASP A 65 17.38 13.36 8.91
C ASP A 65 17.95 12.43 7.83
N MET A 66 18.93 11.62 8.23
CA MET A 66 19.59 10.68 7.32
C MET A 66 18.63 9.64 6.72
N PHE A 67 17.54 9.29 7.42
CA PHE A 67 16.56 8.33 6.93
C PHE A 67 15.72 8.95 5.80
N GLY A 68 15.25 10.19 6.00
CA GLY A 68 14.52 10.93 4.97
C GLY A 68 15.36 11.18 3.72
N GLU A 69 16.63 11.61 3.89
CA GLU A 69 17.54 11.80 2.76
C GLU A 69 17.79 10.50 1.98
N ASN A 70 18.04 9.39 2.69
CA ASN A 70 18.28 8.10 2.05
C ASN A 70 17.03 7.57 1.33
N ALA A 71 15.84 7.76 1.92
CA ALA A 71 14.57 7.38 1.32
C ALA A 71 14.36 8.11 0.00
N VAL A 72 14.46 9.44 -0.03
CA VAL A 72 14.30 10.24 -1.27
C VAL A 72 15.30 9.83 -2.34
N LYS A 73 16.59 9.66 -1.99
CA LYS A 73 17.61 9.16 -2.93
C LYS A 73 17.27 7.76 -3.46
N GLY A 74 16.69 6.91 -2.61
CA GLY A 74 16.21 5.57 -2.99
C GLY A 74 15.11 5.65 -4.06
N TYR A 75 14.09 6.46 -3.82
CA TYR A 75 12.98 6.65 -4.77
C TYR A 75 13.44 7.21 -6.12
N GLN A 76 14.36 8.17 -6.10
CA GLN A 76 14.96 8.72 -7.34
C GLN A 76 15.70 7.64 -8.15
N LYS A 77 16.41 6.71 -7.50
CA LYS A 77 17.06 5.57 -8.16
C LYS A 77 16.06 4.61 -8.80
N GLU A 78 14.86 4.49 -8.23
CA GLU A 78 13.76 3.71 -8.79
C GLU A 78 13.01 4.46 -9.91
N GLY A 79 13.45 5.66 -10.30
CA GLY A 79 12.82 6.45 -11.36
C GLY A 79 11.54 7.18 -10.94
N ILE A 80 11.29 7.30 -9.64
CA ILE A 80 10.11 7.98 -9.10
C ILE A 80 10.38 9.48 -9.03
N ASP A 81 9.41 10.29 -9.50
CA ASP A 81 9.45 11.74 -9.31
C ASP A 81 9.19 12.09 -7.84
N THR A 82 10.19 12.69 -7.20
CA THR A 82 10.18 13.12 -5.80
C THR A 82 10.17 14.65 -5.65
N SER A 83 9.92 15.39 -6.73
CA SER A 83 9.98 16.87 -6.73
C SER A 83 8.99 17.52 -5.75
N HIS A 84 7.99 16.77 -5.33
CA HIS A 84 6.95 17.19 -4.39
C HIS A 84 7.07 16.55 -3.00
N THR A 85 8.23 15.99 -2.66
CA THR A 85 8.50 15.49 -1.31
C THR A 85 8.43 16.64 -0.30
N LEU A 86 7.69 16.42 0.79
CA LEU A 86 7.54 17.36 1.89
C LEU A 86 8.48 17.02 3.04
N TYR A 87 8.85 18.03 3.83
CA TYR A 87 9.78 17.88 4.94
C TYR A 87 9.14 18.32 6.25
N SER A 88 9.42 17.58 7.31
CA SER A 88 8.99 17.86 8.68
C SER A 88 10.21 18.11 9.58
N ASP A 89 10.00 18.81 10.69
CA ASP A 89 10.96 18.88 11.80
C ASP A 89 10.88 17.66 12.73
N GLN A 90 9.84 16.81 12.56
CA GLN A 90 9.76 15.49 13.18
C GLN A 90 10.73 14.51 12.49
N ALA A 91 11.18 13.48 13.21
CA ALA A 91 11.96 12.41 12.61
C ALA A 91 11.18 11.69 11.50
N SER A 92 11.89 11.11 10.55
CA SER A 92 11.30 10.23 9.54
C SER A 92 10.57 9.04 10.18
N GLY A 93 9.53 8.53 9.54
CA GLY A 93 8.80 7.36 9.99
C GLY A 93 9.72 6.13 10.14
N THR A 94 9.54 5.38 11.24
CA THR A 94 10.37 4.22 11.55
C THR A 94 9.52 3.08 12.08
N ALA A 95 9.76 1.86 11.62
CA ALA A 95 9.21 0.64 12.18
C ALA A 95 10.31 -0.17 12.87
N LEU A 96 10.11 -0.53 14.14
CA LEU A 96 10.94 -1.47 14.87
C LEU A 96 10.26 -2.84 14.82
N ILE A 97 10.94 -3.82 14.24
CA ILE A 97 10.39 -5.14 13.96
C ILE A 97 11.26 -6.19 14.65
N LEU A 98 10.69 -6.93 15.58
CA LEU A 98 11.32 -8.13 16.14
C LEU A 98 10.69 -9.34 15.48
N VAL A 99 11.52 -10.29 15.02
CA VAL A 99 11.06 -11.55 14.39
C VAL A 99 11.80 -12.70 15.04
N ASP A 100 11.09 -13.74 15.43
CA ASP A 100 11.70 -14.96 15.95
C ASP A 100 11.93 -16.03 14.88
N ASP A 101 12.54 -17.16 15.28
CA ASP A 101 12.83 -18.26 14.36
C ASP A 101 11.56 -19.00 13.88
N SER A 102 10.43 -18.87 14.57
CA SER A 102 9.13 -19.40 14.13
C SER A 102 8.43 -18.48 13.12
N GLY A 103 8.91 -17.24 12.93
CA GLY A 103 8.30 -16.23 12.08
C GLY A 103 7.27 -15.34 12.79
N GLU A 104 7.06 -15.54 14.11
CA GLU A 104 6.26 -14.62 14.93
C GLU A 104 6.95 -13.25 15.02
N ASN A 105 6.16 -12.19 14.99
CA ASN A 105 6.72 -10.84 15.02
C ASN A 105 6.03 -9.93 16.03
N CYS A 106 6.77 -8.90 16.44
CA CYS A 106 6.28 -7.79 17.24
C CYS A 106 6.74 -6.50 16.57
N ILE A 107 5.81 -5.61 16.24
CA ILE A 107 6.08 -4.40 15.46
C ILE A 107 5.61 -3.18 16.24
N ALA A 108 6.50 -2.19 16.36
CA ALA A 108 6.18 -0.86 16.86
C ALA A 108 6.51 0.16 15.77
N VAL A 109 5.54 1.02 15.44
CA VAL A 109 5.72 2.07 14.43
C VAL A 109 5.70 3.43 15.10
N ALA A 110 6.75 4.21 14.87
CA ALA A 110 6.79 5.63 15.14
C ALA A 110 6.44 6.37 13.82
N PRO A 111 5.25 6.96 13.68
CA PRO A 111 4.85 7.59 12.42
C PRO A 111 5.73 8.77 12.04
N GLY A 112 6.24 9.53 13.02
CA GLY A 112 7.10 10.68 12.76
C GLY A 112 6.50 11.62 11.72
N ALA A 113 7.29 11.98 10.72
CA ALA A 113 6.88 12.87 9.62
C ALA A 113 5.65 12.38 8.85
N ASN A 114 5.38 11.06 8.78
CA ASN A 114 4.15 10.55 8.17
C ASN A 114 2.91 11.06 8.90
N GLY A 115 2.96 11.08 10.25
CA GLY A 115 1.87 11.58 11.09
C GLY A 115 1.67 13.10 10.99
N ASP A 116 2.67 13.79 10.48
CA ASP A 116 2.68 15.26 10.32
C ASP A 116 2.26 15.71 8.91
N LEU A 117 1.92 14.79 8.02
CA LEU A 117 1.41 15.11 6.68
C LEU A 117 -0.04 15.62 6.80
N SER A 118 -0.19 16.93 6.89
CA SER A 118 -1.44 17.61 7.22
C SER A 118 -2.36 17.83 6.00
N PRO A 119 -3.65 18.15 6.20
CA PRO A 119 -4.52 18.61 5.12
C PRO A 119 -4.03 19.88 4.42
N ALA A 120 -3.29 20.76 5.11
CA ALA A 120 -2.69 21.95 4.51
C ALA A 120 -1.53 21.59 3.56
N ASP A 121 -0.76 20.54 3.90
CA ASP A 121 0.25 19.98 2.98
C ASP A 121 -0.41 19.45 1.71
N ILE A 122 -1.54 18.78 1.82
CA ILE A 122 -2.31 18.29 0.66
C ILE A 122 -2.81 19.45 -0.20
N ASP A 123 -3.29 20.55 0.41
CA ASP A 123 -3.66 21.76 -0.36
C ASP A 123 -2.47 22.31 -1.15
N SER A 124 -1.27 22.28 -0.59
CA SER A 124 -0.06 22.80 -1.26
C SER A 124 0.32 22.02 -2.52
N VAL A 125 -0.11 20.78 -2.63
CA VAL A 125 0.15 19.87 -3.78
C VAL A 125 -1.11 19.60 -4.62
N ALA A 126 -2.20 20.33 -4.39
CA ALA A 126 -3.49 20.09 -5.04
C ALA A 126 -3.40 20.10 -6.58
N ASP A 127 -2.56 20.94 -7.15
CA ASP A 127 -2.39 21.01 -8.62
C ASP A 127 -1.69 19.78 -9.20
N VAL A 128 -0.86 19.10 -8.41
CA VAL A 128 -0.24 17.82 -8.80
C VAL A 128 -1.31 16.73 -8.77
N ILE A 129 -2.13 16.71 -7.72
CA ILE A 129 -3.24 15.75 -7.59
C ILE A 129 -4.19 15.86 -8.78
N LYS A 130 -4.61 17.07 -9.13
CA LYS A 130 -5.57 17.31 -10.23
C LYS A 130 -5.03 16.91 -11.61
N LYS A 131 -3.72 16.84 -11.79
CA LYS A 131 -3.05 16.49 -13.07
C LYS A 131 -2.73 15.00 -13.20
N ALA A 132 -2.95 14.21 -12.16
CA ALA A 132 -2.77 12.76 -12.20
C ALA A 132 -3.94 12.09 -12.95
N ASP A 133 -3.70 10.92 -13.53
CA ASP A 133 -4.75 10.04 -14.05
C ASP A 133 -5.23 9.07 -12.96
N TYR A 134 -4.31 8.63 -12.10
CA TYR A 134 -4.54 7.69 -11.00
C TYR A 134 -3.93 8.21 -9.71
N LEU A 135 -4.63 8.02 -8.60
CA LEU A 135 -4.14 8.31 -7.25
C LEU A 135 -4.22 7.04 -6.40
N ILE A 136 -3.10 6.66 -5.77
CA ILE A 136 -3.05 5.57 -4.79
C ILE A 136 -2.89 6.16 -3.39
N LEU A 137 -3.71 5.68 -2.45
CA LEU A 137 -3.75 6.10 -1.04
C LEU A 137 -3.72 4.88 -0.11
N GLN A 138 -3.15 5.04 1.08
CA GLN A 138 -3.15 4.07 2.18
C GLN A 138 -3.47 4.80 3.50
N LEU A 139 -3.39 4.10 4.64
CA LEU A 139 -3.83 4.62 5.93
C LEU A 139 -2.69 4.74 6.98
N GLU A 140 -1.44 4.92 6.53
CA GLU A 140 -0.29 5.20 7.40
C GLU A 140 0.04 6.70 7.50
N ILE A 141 -0.84 7.55 6.99
CA ILE A 141 -0.83 9.02 7.13
C ILE A 141 -2.15 9.47 7.72
N PRO A 142 -2.29 10.71 8.21
CA PRO A 142 -3.54 11.18 8.81
C PRO A 142 -4.75 11.00 7.89
N VAL A 143 -5.83 10.42 8.45
CA VAL A 143 -7.06 10.11 7.71
C VAL A 143 -7.67 11.36 7.07
N GLU A 144 -7.55 12.51 7.72
CA GLU A 144 -8.02 13.81 7.21
C GLU A 144 -7.28 14.20 5.93
N SER A 145 -6.00 13.87 5.84
CA SER A 145 -5.17 14.12 4.64
C SER A 145 -5.53 13.15 3.53
N VAL A 146 -5.79 11.89 3.85
CA VAL A 146 -6.28 10.88 2.90
C VAL A 146 -7.63 11.31 2.33
N LEU A 147 -8.57 11.72 3.19
CA LEU A 147 -9.89 12.20 2.79
C LEU A 147 -9.77 13.43 1.87
N LYS A 148 -8.92 14.39 2.25
CA LYS A 148 -8.69 15.60 1.47
C LYS A 148 -8.14 15.31 0.09
N ALA A 149 -7.11 14.44 0.00
CA ALA A 149 -6.51 14.03 -1.26
C ALA A 149 -7.51 13.28 -2.15
N ALA A 150 -8.26 12.33 -1.59
CA ALA A 150 -9.30 11.59 -2.31
C ALA A 150 -10.36 12.53 -2.88
N LYS A 151 -10.83 13.52 -2.10
CA LYS A 151 -11.81 14.49 -2.53
C LYS A 151 -11.29 15.34 -3.70
N ILE A 152 -10.10 15.94 -3.57
CA ILE A 152 -9.50 16.77 -4.65
C ILE A 152 -9.34 15.96 -5.93
N ALA A 153 -8.86 14.73 -5.83
CA ALA A 153 -8.67 13.82 -6.95
C ALA A 153 -10.01 13.47 -7.64
N HIS A 154 -10.99 13.08 -6.85
CA HIS A 154 -12.33 12.72 -7.36
C HIS A 154 -12.99 13.90 -8.08
N GLU A 155 -12.96 15.10 -7.50
CA GLU A 155 -13.52 16.34 -8.10
C GLU A 155 -12.81 16.73 -9.42
N ALA A 156 -11.55 16.31 -9.59
CA ALA A 156 -10.80 16.50 -10.84
C ALA A 156 -10.94 15.34 -11.85
N GLY A 157 -11.72 14.29 -11.53
CA GLY A 157 -11.91 13.13 -12.40
C GLY A 157 -10.77 12.12 -12.37
N VAL A 158 -9.87 12.20 -11.38
CA VAL A 158 -8.78 11.25 -11.17
C VAL A 158 -9.32 9.93 -10.61
N TYR A 159 -8.82 8.80 -11.11
CA TYR A 159 -9.22 7.47 -10.60
C TYR A 159 -8.54 7.18 -9.27
N VAL A 160 -9.30 7.13 -8.17
CA VAL A 160 -8.77 6.99 -6.80
C VAL A 160 -8.80 5.53 -6.36
N ILE A 161 -7.63 5.01 -6.00
CA ILE A 161 -7.43 3.66 -5.44
C ILE A 161 -7.08 3.81 -3.96
N LEU A 162 -7.88 3.21 -3.09
CA LEU A 162 -7.58 3.13 -1.66
C LEU A 162 -7.19 1.69 -1.29
N ASN A 163 -5.97 1.52 -0.82
CA ASN A 163 -5.57 0.35 -0.05
C ASN A 163 -5.81 0.65 1.45
N PRO A 164 -6.86 0.08 2.07
CA PRO A 164 -7.27 0.48 3.42
C PRO A 164 -6.42 -0.18 4.51
N ALA A 165 -5.12 -0.05 4.41
CA ALA A 165 -4.11 -0.67 5.27
C ALA A 165 -3.19 0.38 5.93
N PRO A 166 -2.89 0.27 7.25
CA PRO A 166 -3.55 -0.61 8.20
C PRO A 166 -5.00 -0.21 8.44
N ALA A 167 -5.88 -1.20 8.65
CA ALA A 167 -7.30 -0.91 8.81
C ALA A 167 -7.57 -0.01 10.02
N CYS A 168 -8.33 1.04 9.79
CA CYS A 168 -8.83 1.94 10.83
C CYS A 168 -10.26 2.39 10.49
N LYS A 169 -10.90 3.04 11.46
CA LYS A 169 -12.23 3.62 11.23
C LYS A 169 -12.10 4.83 10.31
N LEU A 170 -12.86 4.83 9.21
CA LEU A 170 -12.89 5.92 8.23
C LEU A 170 -14.20 6.71 8.32
N PRO A 171 -14.18 8.02 8.03
CA PRO A 171 -15.40 8.80 7.79
C PRO A 171 -16.19 8.21 6.62
N GLU A 172 -17.51 8.05 6.78
CA GLU A 172 -18.35 7.45 5.71
C GLU A 172 -18.26 8.20 4.38
N GLU A 173 -18.04 9.51 4.43
CA GLU A 173 -17.96 10.32 3.22
C GLU A 173 -16.78 9.98 2.31
N ILE A 174 -15.68 9.36 2.83
CA ILE A 174 -14.49 9.04 2.02
C ILE A 174 -14.84 8.07 0.88
N PHE A 175 -15.74 7.12 1.14
CA PHE A 175 -16.10 6.08 0.19
C PHE A 175 -16.73 6.63 -1.10
N LYS A 176 -17.32 7.83 -1.06
CA LYS A 176 -17.88 8.52 -2.25
C LYS A 176 -16.78 8.97 -3.21
N TYR A 177 -15.55 9.15 -2.73
CA TYR A 177 -14.42 9.64 -3.50
C TYR A 177 -13.52 8.51 -4.01
N ILE A 178 -13.79 7.25 -3.60
CA ILE A 178 -12.99 6.08 -3.96
C ILE A 178 -13.57 5.39 -5.19
N SER A 179 -12.75 5.23 -6.23
CA SER A 179 -13.10 4.48 -7.44
C SER A 179 -12.92 2.97 -7.24
N LEU A 180 -11.80 2.59 -6.61
CA LEU A 180 -11.44 1.21 -6.30
C LEU A 180 -10.93 1.09 -4.88
N ILE A 181 -11.39 0.11 -4.13
CA ILE A 181 -10.84 -0.27 -2.83
C ILE A 181 -10.22 -1.68 -2.88
N THR A 182 -9.04 -1.86 -2.24
CA THR A 182 -8.28 -3.11 -2.28
C THR A 182 -8.00 -3.68 -0.88
N PRO A 183 -9.03 -4.03 -0.08
CA PRO A 183 -8.84 -4.60 1.25
C PRO A 183 -8.41 -6.07 1.19
N ASN A 184 -7.74 -6.53 2.25
CA ASN A 184 -7.68 -7.95 2.57
C ASN A 184 -8.94 -8.37 3.36
N GLN A 185 -9.01 -9.67 3.75
CA GLN A 185 -10.17 -10.21 4.49
C GLN A 185 -10.36 -9.52 5.85
N THR A 186 -9.28 -9.27 6.59
CA THR A 186 -9.33 -8.60 7.90
C THR A 186 -9.75 -7.13 7.78
N GLU A 187 -9.18 -6.41 6.84
CA GLU A 187 -9.52 -5.02 6.53
C GLU A 187 -10.97 -4.90 6.08
N SER A 188 -11.41 -5.82 5.21
CA SER A 188 -12.81 -5.89 4.77
C SER A 188 -13.76 -6.10 5.96
N ALA A 189 -13.41 -7.03 6.87
CA ALA A 189 -14.24 -7.31 8.06
C ALA A 189 -14.33 -6.09 9.00
N LEU A 190 -13.20 -5.40 9.24
CA LEU A 190 -13.20 -4.20 10.10
C LEU A 190 -14.02 -3.04 9.51
N MET A 191 -14.01 -2.87 8.18
CA MET A 191 -14.72 -1.78 7.52
C MET A 191 -16.22 -2.05 7.37
N THR A 192 -16.58 -3.29 7.07
CA THR A 192 -17.96 -3.66 6.78
C THR A 192 -18.71 -4.24 7.98
N GLY A 193 -17.99 -4.64 9.03
CA GLY A 193 -18.55 -5.41 10.14
C GLY A 193 -18.89 -6.86 9.78
N ILE A 194 -18.47 -7.35 8.59
CA ILE A 194 -18.81 -8.66 8.06
C ILE A 194 -17.55 -9.52 8.01
N ASP A 195 -17.53 -10.60 8.78
CA ASP A 195 -16.41 -11.55 8.77
C ASP A 195 -16.40 -12.38 7.49
N VAL A 196 -15.31 -12.25 6.72
CA VAL A 196 -15.18 -12.82 5.36
C VAL A 196 -14.61 -14.23 5.43
N LYS A 197 -15.47 -15.23 5.64
CA LYS A 197 -15.08 -16.65 5.78
C LYS A 197 -15.36 -17.51 4.56
N ASP A 198 -16.47 -17.25 3.89
CA ASP A 198 -16.97 -18.02 2.77
C ASP A 198 -17.47 -17.12 1.64
N GLU A 199 -18.02 -17.72 0.59
CA GLU A 199 -18.52 -16.98 -0.58
C GLU A 199 -19.69 -16.06 -0.23
N ALA A 200 -20.60 -16.52 0.62
CA ALA A 200 -21.78 -15.74 1.00
C ALA A 200 -21.42 -14.50 1.82
N SER A 201 -20.48 -14.63 2.77
CA SER A 201 -19.98 -13.52 3.57
C SER A 201 -19.13 -12.55 2.74
N ARG A 202 -18.35 -13.05 1.77
CA ARG A 202 -17.63 -12.20 0.80
C ARG A 202 -18.59 -11.33 0.00
N THR A 203 -19.64 -11.93 -0.55
CA THR A 203 -20.67 -11.20 -1.32
C THR A 203 -21.30 -10.10 -0.48
N LYS A 204 -21.68 -10.40 0.77
CA LYS A 204 -22.24 -9.40 1.68
C LYS A 204 -21.28 -8.25 1.98
N ALA A 205 -19.99 -8.54 2.16
CA ALA A 205 -18.98 -7.51 2.39
C ALA A 205 -18.83 -6.59 1.18
N ILE A 206 -18.87 -7.14 -0.03
CA ILE A 206 -18.84 -6.36 -1.27
C ILE A 206 -20.09 -5.47 -1.41
N GLU A 207 -21.26 -6.04 -1.17
CA GLU A 207 -22.52 -5.26 -1.18
C GLU A 207 -22.46 -4.10 -0.16
N ALA A 208 -21.81 -4.30 0.98
CA ALA A 208 -21.61 -3.24 1.96
C ALA A 208 -20.72 -2.12 1.39
N PHE A 209 -19.59 -2.44 0.73
CA PHE A 209 -18.77 -1.42 0.06
C PHE A 209 -19.54 -0.67 -1.03
N HIS A 210 -20.34 -1.36 -1.84
CA HIS A 210 -21.19 -0.71 -2.84
C HIS A 210 -22.22 0.23 -2.20
N LYS A 211 -22.85 -0.17 -1.08
CA LYS A 211 -23.78 0.68 -0.33
C LYS A 211 -23.09 1.91 0.27
N MET A 212 -21.80 1.81 0.63
CA MET A 212 -20.97 2.95 1.07
C MET A 212 -20.64 3.91 -0.08
N GLY A 213 -20.76 3.47 -1.35
CA GLY A 213 -20.52 4.29 -2.54
C GLY A 213 -19.29 3.88 -3.36
N VAL A 214 -18.53 2.86 -2.96
CA VAL A 214 -17.38 2.38 -3.73
C VAL A 214 -17.87 1.61 -4.95
N LYS A 215 -17.32 1.94 -6.13
CA LYS A 215 -17.75 1.36 -7.40
C LYS A 215 -17.11 0.00 -7.65
N ASP A 216 -15.80 -0.10 -7.51
CA ASP A 216 -15.02 -1.30 -7.79
C ASP A 216 -14.34 -1.80 -6.51
N VAL A 217 -14.33 -3.12 -6.30
CA VAL A 217 -13.75 -3.74 -5.10
C VAL A 217 -12.88 -4.92 -5.52
N ILE A 218 -11.65 -4.99 -5.00
CA ILE A 218 -10.81 -6.19 -5.08
C ILE A 218 -10.48 -6.63 -3.66
N VAL A 219 -11.01 -7.76 -3.22
CA VAL A 219 -10.65 -8.35 -1.92
C VAL A 219 -9.50 -9.32 -2.12
N THR A 220 -8.35 -9.05 -1.49
CA THR A 220 -7.22 -9.98 -1.51
C THR A 220 -7.43 -11.11 -0.49
N LEU A 221 -7.16 -12.36 -0.92
CA LEU A 221 -7.45 -13.59 -0.18
C LEU A 221 -6.16 -14.38 0.16
N GLY A 222 -5.01 -13.72 0.12
CA GLY A 222 -3.70 -14.33 0.35
C GLY A 222 -3.42 -15.47 -0.64
N SER A 223 -3.09 -16.65 -0.15
CA SER A 223 -2.79 -17.82 -0.99
C SER A 223 -3.97 -18.33 -1.83
N LYS A 224 -5.17 -17.80 -1.63
CA LYS A 224 -6.36 -18.13 -2.44
C LYS A 224 -6.53 -17.16 -3.63
N GLY A 225 -5.72 -16.09 -3.72
CA GLY A 225 -5.79 -15.11 -4.80
C GLY A 225 -6.54 -13.84 -4.45
N SER A 226 -7.42 -13.39 -5.33
CA SER A 226 -8.22 -12.18 -5.13
C SER A 226 -9.61 -12.30 -5.74
N LEU A 227 -10.61 -11.66 -5.14
CA LEU A 227 -11.96 -11.56 -5.66
C LEU A 227 -12.15 -10.16 -6.24
N VAL A 228 -12.35 -10.09 -7.53
CA VAL A 228 -12.62 -8.85 -8.28
C VAL A 228 -14.12 -8.65 -8.40
N CYS A 229 -14.59 -7.47 -8.04
CA CYS A 229 -16.01 -7.13 -8.09
C CYS A 229 -16.21 -5.81 -8.82
N GLN A 230 -16.98 -5.87 -9.89
CA GLN A 230 -17.35 -4.73 -10.70
C GLN A 230 -18.87 -4.74 -10.93
N GLY A 231 -19.57 -3.85 -10.25
CA GLY A 231 -21.03 -3.92 -10.16
C GLY A 231 -21.46 -5.27 -9.56
N ASN A 232 -22.34 -6.00 -10.26
CA ASN A 232 -22.83 -7.31 -9.82
C ASN A 232 -21.93 -8.49 -10.25
N LYS A 233 -20.90 -8.23 -11.06
CA LYS A 233 -20.00 -9.28 -11.55
C LYS A 233 -18.90 -9.53 -10.54
N GLN A 234 -18.77 -10.78 -10.11
CA GLN A 234 -17.69 -11.24 -9.24
C GLN A 234 -16.84 -12.27 -9.99
N THR A 235 -15.51 -12.10 -9.95
CA THR A 235 -14.57 -13.02 -10.60
C THR A 235 -13.44 -13.35 -9.63
N LEU A 236 -13.30 -14.64 -9.31
CA LEU A 236 -12.16 -15.12 -8.52
C LEU A 236 -10.93 -15.27 -9.43
N ILE A 237 -9.86 -14.59 -9.06
CA ILE A 237 -8.53 -14.74 -9.66
C ILE A 237 -7.70 -15.61 -8.71
N GLU A 238 -7.41 -16.83 -9.11
CA GLU A 238 -6.63 -17.76 -8.30
C GLU A 238 -5.18 -17.31 -8.14
N ALA A 239 -4.61 -17.52 -6.95
CA ALA A 239 -3.19 -17.27 -6.71
C ALA A 239 -2.31 -18.29 -7.43
N GLN A 240 -1.12 -17.87 -7.83
CA GLN A 240 -0.09 -18.81 -8.26
C GLN A 240 0.47 -19.58 -7.04
N LYS A 241 0.59 -20.89 -7.17
CA LYS A 241 1.18 -21.74 -6.13
C LYS A 241 2.69 -21.54 -6.11
N VAL A 242 3.19 -20.86 -5.11
CA VAL A 242 4.62 -20.60 -4.90
C VAL A 242 5.01 -20.93 -3.46
N LYS A 243 6.32 -21.13 -3.24
CA LYS A 243 6.84 -21.24 -1.87
C LYS A 243 7.05 -19.84 -1.31
N ALA A 244 6.17 -19.42 -0.43
CA ALA A 244 6.31 -18.14 0.26
C ALA A 244 7.48 -18.19 1.25
N VAL A 245 8.27 -17.12 1.26
CA VAL A 245 9.40 -16.87 2.18
C VAL A 245 9.04 -15.74 3.13
N ASP A 246 8.47 -14.65 2.58
CA ASP A 246 8.07 -13.45 3.33
C ASP A 246 6.87 -12.82 2.63
N ALA A 247 5.81 -12.50 3.37
CA ALA A 247 4.61 -11.89 2.82
C ALA A 247 4.63 -10.34 2.89
N THR A 248 5.71 -9.76 3.41
CA THR A 248 5.88 -8.30 3.51
C THR A 248 5.78 -7.66 2.12
N ALA A 249 5.08 -6.54 2.04
CA ALA A 249 4.82 -5.77 0.82
C ALA A 249 4.06 -6.51 -0.31
N ALA A 250 3.55 -7.74 -0.09
CA ALA A 250 2.77 -8.45 -1.12
C ALA A 250 1.48 -7.69 -1.51
N GLY A 251 0.77 -7.13 -0.52
CA GLY A 251 -0.41 -6.29 -0.74
C GLY A 251 -0.06 -4.96 -1.40
N ASP A 252 1.08 -4.36 -1.04
CA ASP A 252 1.57 -3.13 -1.64
C ASP A 252 1.94 -3.35 -3.11
N THR A 253 2.67 -4.44 -3.40
CA THR A 253 2.98 -4.87 -4.77
C THR A 253 1.71 -5.10 -5.58
N PHE A 254 0.71 -5.76 -4.99
CA PHE A 254 -0.59 -5.98 -5.63
C PHE A 254 -1.24 -4.65 -6.00
N CYS A 255 -1.31 -3.69 -5.07
CA CYS A 255 -1.95 -2.40 -5.29
C CYS A 255 -1.24 -1.59 -6.38
N GLY A 256 0.10 -1.48 -6.32
CA GLY A 256 0.91 -0.82 -7.34
C GLY A 256 0.74 -1.46 -8.73
N ALA A 257 0.76 -2.80 -8.79
CA ALA A 257 0.56 -3.56 -10.03
C ALA A 257 -0.84 -3.38 -10.64
N VAL A 258 -1.90 -3.39 -9.82
CA VAL A 258 -3.26 -3.08 -10.27
C VAL A 258 -3.31 -1.72 -10.92
N CYS A 259 -2.74 -0.70 -10.26
CA CYS A 259 -2.74 0.66 -10.78
C CYS A 259 -2.02 0.77 -12.13
N VAL A 260 -0.83 0.16 -12.26
CA VAL A 260 -0.08 0.14 -13.53
C VAL A 260 -0.90 -0.50 -14.64
N ALA A 261 -1.46 -1.69 -14.40
CA ALA A 261 -2.24 -2.39 -15.40
C ALA A 261 -3.48 -1.60 -15.84
N LEU A 262 -4.17 -0.93 -14.90
CA LEU A 262 -5.29 -0.03 -15.22
C LEU A 262 -4.82 1.19 -16.03
N SER A 263 -3.65 1.75 -15.71
CA SER A 263 -3.07 2.88 -16.45
C SER A 263 -2.73 2.54 -17.91
N GLU A 264 -2.44 1.26 -18.18
CA GLU A 264 -2.24 0.72 -19.53
C GLU A 264 -3.58 0.41 -20.25
N GLY A 265 -4.73 0.63 -19.61
CA GLY A 265 -6.06 0.39 -20.18
C GLY A 265 -6.55 -1.06 -20.08
N LYS A 266 -5.92 -1.89 -19.26
CA LYS A 266 -6.40 -3.26 -19.00
C LYS A 266 -7.70 -3.24 -18.21
N SER A 267 -8.50 -4.31 -18.38
CA SER A 267 -9.69 -4.55 -17.55
C SER A 267 -9.29 -4.75 -16.08
N LEU A 268 -10.24 -4.52 -15.16
CA LEU A 268 -10.01 -4.75 -13.72
C LEU A 268 -9.61 -6.21 -13.42
N GLU A 269 -10.20 -7.17 -14.16
CA GLU A 269 -9.85 -8.59 -14.05
C GLU A 269 -8.41 -8.86 -14.52
N ASP A 270 -8.00 -8.30 -15.65
CA ASP A 270 -6.64 -8.47 -16.16
C ASP A 270 -5.61 -7.75 -15.28
N ALA A 271 -5.98 -6.59 -14.73
CA ALA A 271 -5.15 -5.89 -13.73
C ALA A 271 -4.94 -6.75 -12.48
N ALA A 272 -5.98 -7.39 -11.96
CA ALA A 272 -5.86 -8.29 -10.82
C ALA A 272 -5.03 -9.55 -11.15
N ARG A 273 -5.15 -10.11 -12.38
CA ARG A 273 -4.28 -11.23 -12.83
C ARG A 273 -2.81 -10.83 -12.87
N PHE A 274 -2.51 -9.66 -13.42
CA PHE A 274 -1.16 -9.11 -13.45
C PHE A 274 -0.63 -8.89 -12.03
N ALA A 275 -1.42 -8.27 -11.16
CA ALA A 275 -1.06 -8.02 -9.78
C ALA A 275 -0.84 -9.31 -8.96
N THR A 276 -1.64 -10.35 -9.23
CA THR A 276 -1.45 -11.67 -8.62
C THR A 276 -0.09 -12.29 -8.98
N LYS A 277 0.35 -12.15 -10.23
CA LYS A 277 1.69 -12.59 -10.66
C LYS A 277 2.80 -11.81 -9.96
N ALA A 278 2.69 -10.47 -9.91
CA ALA A 278 3.67 -9.63 -9.24
C ALA A 278 3.80 -9.96 -7.74
N SER A 279 2.67 -10.08 -7.03
CA SER A 279 2.67 -10.46 -5.61
C SER A 279 3.22 -11.86 -5.37
N ALA A 280 2.98 -12.81 -6.28
CA ALA A 280 3.53 -14.16 -6.18
C ALA A 280 5.06 -14.16 -6.27
N LEU A 281 5.67 -13.24 -7.02
CA LEU A 281 7.13 -13.05 -7.07
C LEU A 281 7.64 -12.39 -5.79
N THR A 282 6.92 -11.39 -5.27
CA THR A 282 7.25 -10.69 -4.04
C THR A 282 7.39 -11.66 -2.86
N VAL A 283 6.40 -12.51 -2.64
CA VAL A 283 6.41 -13.42 -1.47
C VAL A 283 7.52 -14.47 -1.49
N GLN A 284 8.25 -14.62 -2.58
CA GLN A 284 9.38 -15.58 -2.70
C GLN A 284 10.71 -15.01 -2.22
N LYS A 285 10.77 -13.72 -1.88
CA LYS A 285 11.98 -13.02 -1.44
C LYS A 285 11.75 -12.40 -0.07
N MET A 286 12.84 -12.21 0.70
CA MET A 286 12.82 -11.50 1.98
C MET A 286 12.79 -9.99 1.80
N GLY A 287 12.13 -9.30 2.72
CA GLY A 287 12.12 -7.84 2.84
C GLY A 287 10.97 -7.17 2.10
N ALA A 288 10.75 -5.87 2.36
CA ALA A 288 9.70 -5.08 1.75
C ALA A 288 10.07 -4.69 0.30
N GLN A 289 10.73 -3.55 0.10
CA GLN A 289 11.04 -3.07 -1.25
C GLN A 289 12.04 -3.98 -1.99
N ASP A 290 12.93 -4.69 -1.29
CA ASP A 290 13.88 -5.62 -1.91
C ASP A 290 13.20 -6.82 -2.59
N SER A 291 12.00 -7.18 -2.16
CA SER A 291 11.23 -8.31 -2.70
C SER A 291 10.42 -7.95 -3.96
N ILE A 292 10.13 -6.66 -4.17
CA ILE A 292 9.25 -6.18 -5.24
C ILE A 292 9.91 -6.44 -6.62
N PRO A 293 9.22 -7.14 -7.54
CA PRO A 293 9.77 -7.49 -8.85
C PRO A 293 9.82 -6.28 -9.79
N TYR A 294 10.69 -6.38 -10.79
CA TYR A 294 10.66 -5.52 -11.97
C TYR A 294 9.74 -6.10 -13.04
N ILE A 295 9.30 -5.27 -13.99
CA ILE A 295 8.44 -5.70 -15.11
C ILE A 295 9.07 -6.83 -15.91
N THR A 296 10.38 -6.85 -16.03
CA THR A 296 11.16 -7.89 -16.72
C THR A 296 11.09 -9.27 -16.05
N ASP A 297 10.75 -9.32 -14.77
CA ASP A 297 10.61 -10.56 -13.99
C ASP A 297 9.23 -11.22 -14.21
N ILE A 298 8.25 -10.46 -14.72
CA ILE A 298 6.87 -10.94 -14.94
C ILE A 298 6.74 -11.47 -16.38
N LYS A 299 6.69 -12.77 -16.49
CA LYS A 299 6.50 -13.48 -17.77
C LYS A 299 5.03 -13.77 -18.07
#